data_da3102140eb7ea9efb0dfd5f15b8960b
#
_entry.id   da3102140eb7ea9efb0dfd5f15b8960b
#
_cell.length_a   1.000
_cell.length_b   1.000
_cell.length_c   1.000
_cell.angle_alpha   90.00
_cell.angle_beta   90.00
_cell.angle_gamma   90.00
#
_symmetry.space_group_name_H-M   'P 1'
#
loop_
_entity.id
_entity.type
_entity.pdbx_description
1 polymer ?
#
loop_
_entity_poly.entity_id
_entity_poly.type
_entity_poly.pdbx_seq_one_letter_code
_entity_poly.pdbx_strand_id
1 'polypeptide(L)'
;QSLRALIPYLEYKKDRSWRKKIESNVRDWWKLVEERAMESADPLNPERVFLELSKRLPETAILTADAGTTANWYGRIVKMKPGVMGSLSGGLATMGAAVPYAIAAKFAHPSRIPICCTGDGAMQMNGLNELITVAKYWKRWSDPRIIFLVLNNRDLNQVTWEMRIEQGNPKLEVTQNIPDFPYARYADSIGLMGIRVDRPEDVGRAWDEALAANRPVVFEAYTSGDVPTLPPHISFEQAKEFSSALLKGDPDEVGVIKQAVKSMAAGILPHKDE
;
A
#
# COMPACT_ATOMS: atom_id res chain seq x y z
N GLN A 1 2.60 -31.42 -4.59
CA GLN A 1 2.53 -32.84 -5.02
C GLN A 1 1.32 -33.09 -5.93
N SER A 2 0.09 -32.71 -5.56
CA SER A 2 -1.13 -32.95 -6.33
C SER A 2 -1.09 -32.39 -7.76
N LEU A 3 -0.60 -31.15 -7.93
CA LEU A 3 -0.47 -30.56 -9.28
C LEU A 3 0.53 -31.33 -10.16
N ARG A 4 1.65 -31.81 -9.58
CA ARG A 4 2.61 -32.63 -10.34
C ARG A 4 2.01 -33.96 -10.76
N ALA A 5 1.18 -34.58 -9.91
CA ALA A 5 0.48 -35.81 -10.23
C ALA A 5 -0.58 -35.64 -11.34
N LEU A 6 -1.15 -34.43 -11.47
CA LEU A 6 -2.13 -34.13 -12.50
C LEU A 6 -1.51 -33.90 -13.90
N ILE A 7 -0.28 -33.40 -13.97
CA ILE A 7 0.38 -33.05 -15.25
C ILE A 7 0.33 -34.17 -16.31
N PRO A 8 0.62 -35.45 -15.97
CA PRO A 8 0.58 -36.53 -16.96
C PRO A 8 -0.79 -36.82 -17.59
N TYR A 9 -1.86 -36.35 -16.96
CA TYR A 9 -3.24 -36.50 -17.42
C TYR A 9 -3.78 -35.31 -18.19
N LEU A 10 -2.96 -34.25 -18.38
CA LEU A 10 -3.35 -33.04 -19.08
C LEU A 10 -2.91 -33.10 -20.54
N GLU A 11 -3.82 -32.73 -21.41
CA GLU A 11 -3.52 -32.52 -22.83
C GLU A 11 -3.17 -31.02 -23.07
N TYR A 12 -2.25 -30.80 -24.01
CA TYR A 12 -1.88 -29.43 -24.38
C TYR A 12 -3.04 -28.74 -25.11
N LYS A 13 -3.59 -27.69 -24.49
CA LYS A 13 -4.67 -26.90 -25.08
C LYS A 13 -4.13 -26.00 -26.20
N LYS A 14 -4.52 -26.27 -27.45
CA LYS A 14 -4.11 -25.48 -28.63
C LYS A 14 -4.81 -24.12 -28.70
N ASP A 15 -6.08 -24.06 -28.28
CA ASP A 15 -6.80 -22.79 -28.19
C ASP A 15 -6.22 -21.91 -27.10
N ARG A 16 -5.75 -20.72 -27.50
CA ARG A 16 -5.09 -19.72 -26.66
C ARG A 16 -5.97 -18.48 -26.40
N SER A 17 -7.22 -18.50 -26.84
CA SER A 17 -8.13 -17.33 -26.71
C SER A 17 -8.26 -16.83 -25.27
N TRP A 18 -8.49 -17.73 -24.33
CA TRP A 18 -8.56 -17.44 -22.92
C TRP A 18 -7.26 -16.81 -22.36
N ARG A 19 -6.13 -17.37 -22.71
CA ARG A 19 -4.82 -16.85 -22.29
C ARG A 19 -4.60 -15.45 -22.85
N LYS A 20 -4.90 -15.22 -24.13
CA LYS A 20 -4.77 -13.89 -24.76
C LYS A 20 -5.65 -12.86 -24.08
N LYS A 21 -6.89 -13.22 -23.71
CA LYS A 21 -7.80 -12.36 -22.96
C LYS A 21 -7.21 -11.99 -21.60
N ILE A 22 -6.68 -12.95 -20.83
CA ILE A 22 -6.05 -12.68 -19.53
C ILE A 22 -4.82 -11.77 -19.72
N GLU A 23 -3.95 -12.08 -20.68
CA GLU A 23 -2.76 -11.27 -20.97
C GLU A 23 -3.11 -9.83 -21.36
N SER A 24 -4.23 -9.62 -22.08
CA SER A 24 -4.74 -8.28 -22.38
C SER A 24 -5.21 -7.58 -21.11
N ASN A 25 -6.09 -8.21 -20.34
CA ASN A 25 -6.60 -7.63 -19.10
C ASN A 25 -5.47 -7.24 -18.12
N VAL A 26 -4.42 -8.06 -18.04
CA VAL A 26 -3.24 -7.75 -17.21
C VAL A 26 -2.49 -6.53 -17.73
N ARG A 27 -2.31 -6.39 -19.05
CA ARG A 27 -1.68 -5.19 -19.64
C ARG A 27 -2.49 -3.94 -19.35
N ASP A 28 -3.81 -4.02 -19.57
CA ASP A 28 -4.73 -2.89 -19.38
C ASP A 28 -4.79 -2.49 -17.91
N TRP A 29 -4.78 -3.47 -17.00
CA TRP A 29 -4.67 -3.23 -15.56
C TRP A 29 -3.40 -2.44 -15.20
N TRP A 30 -2.24 -2.86 -15.68
CA TRP A 30 -0.99 -2.16 -15.34
C TRP A 30 -0.93 -0.76 -15.94
N LYS A 31 -1.52 -0.54 -17.10
CA LYS A 31 -1.66 0.79 -17.67
C LYS A 31 -2.51 1.68 -16.78
N LEU A 32 -3.67 1.19 -16.34
CA LEU A 32 -4.56 1.90 -15.43
C LEU A 32 -3.89 2.23 -14.09
N VAL A 33 -3.15 1.27 -13.51
CA VAL A 33 -2.40 1.49 -12.26
C VAL A 33 -1.37 2.62 -12.43
N GLU A 34 -0.64 2.64 -13.54
CA GLU A 34 0.34 3.69 -13.82
C GLU A 34 -0.33 5.06 -13.99
N GLU A 35 -1.44 5.13 -14.72
CA GLU A 35 -2.22 6.37 -14.91
C GLU A 35 -2.73 6.91 -13.58
N ARG A 36 -3.37 6.08 -12.76
CA ARG A 36 -3.88 6.46 -11.44
C ARG A 36 -2.81 6.93 -10.48
N ALA A 37 -1.70 6.22 -10.43
CA ALA A 37 -0.59 6.59 -9.55
C ALA A 37 0.06 7.94 -9.94
N MET A 38 -0.13 8.39 -11.17
CA MET A 38 0.36 9.69 -11.67
C MET A 38 -0.63 10.82 -11.46
N GLU A 39 -1.87 10.53 -11.05
CA GLU A 39 -2.84 11.56 -10.73
C GLU A 39 -2.41 12.39 -9.52
N SER A 40 -2.65 13.70 -9.62
CA SER A 40 -2.33 14.62 -8.51
C SER A 40 -3.29 14.43 -7.34
N ALA A 41 -2.76 14.37 -6.14
CA ALA A 41 -3.48 14.44 -4.88
C ALA A 41 -2.78 15.43 -3.94
N ASP A 42 -3.45 15.84 -2.90
CA ASP A 42 -2.92 16.77 -1.90
C ASP A 42 -2.93 16.10 -0.52
N PRO A 43 -1.76 15.93 0.12
CA PRO A 43 -0.42 16.31 -0.34
C PRO A 43 0.19 15.36 -1.39
N LEU A 44 0.00 14.03 -1.28
CA LEU A 44 0.63 13.03 -2.14
C LEU A 44 -0.33 11.87 -2.41
N ASN A 45 -0.39 11.41 -3.65
CA ASN A 45 -1.12 10.20 -4.01
C ASN A 45 -0.42 8.93 -3.45
N PRO A 46 -1.08 8.15 -2.56
CA PRO A 46 -0.50 6.94 -2.00
C PRO A 46 -0.15 5.88 -3.06
N GLU A 47 -0.88 5.81 -4.17
CA GLU A 47 -0.57 4.88 -5.26
C GLU A 47 0.80 5.15 -5.88
N ARG A 48 1.22 6.43 -5.94
CA ARG A 48 2.56 6.83 -6.41
C ARG A 48 3.66 6.24 -5.57
N VAL A 49 3.49 6.18 -4.24
CA VAL A 49 4.47 5.62 -3.31
C VAL A 49 4.73 4.14 -3.61
N PHE A 50 3.67 3.38 -3.82
CA PHE A 50 3.76 1.95 -4.14
C PHE A 50 4.23 1.67 -5.57
N LEU A 51 3.86 2.51 -6.53
CA LEU A 51 4.35 2.39 -7.91
C LEU A 51 5.89 2.56 -7.97
N GLU A 52 6.41 3.58 -7.29
CA GLU A 52 7.84 3.83 -7.24
C GLU A 52 8.60 2.74 -6.47
N LEU A 53 8.03 2.19 -5.40
CA LEU A 53 8.55 0.99 -4.74
C LEU A 53 8.58 -0.21 -5.70
N SER A 54 7.47 -0.46 -6.41
CA SER A 54 7.33 -1.61 -7.31
C SER A 54 8.41 -1.63 -8.41
N LYS A 55 8.76 -0.46 -8.94
CA LYS A 55 9.82 -0.30 -9.95
C LYS A 55 11.20 -0.64 -9.39
N ARG A 56 11.46 -0.32 -8.12
CA ARG A 56 12.76 -0.43 -7.44
C ARG A 56 12.94 -1.67 -6.57
N LEU A 57 11.88 -2.49 -6.45
CA LEU A 57 11.83 -3.61 -5.52
C LEU A 57 13.00 -4.58 -5.74
N PRO A 58 13.90 -4.79 -4.75
CA PRO A 58 14.97 -5.77 -4.86
C PRO A 58 14.45 -7.21 -4.85
N GLU A 59 15.12 -8.12 -5.57
CA GLU A 59 14.77 -9.55 -5.56
C GLU A 59 14.96 -10.20 -4.18
N THR A 60 15.81 -9.60 -3.33
CA THR A 60 16.03 -10.04 -1.96
C THR A 60 15.03 -9.45 -0.95
N ALA A 61 14.06 -8.66 -1.40
CA ALA A 61 13.09 -8.05 -0.49
C ALA A 61 12.19 -9.10 0.19
N ILE A 62 11.77 -8.78 1.42
CA ILE A 62 10.69 -9.46 2.13
C ILE A 62 9.66 -8.39 2.48
N LEU A 63 8.49 -8.46 1.85
CA LEU A 63 7.45 -7.48 2.07
C LEU A 63 6.54 -7.91 3.22
N THR A 64 6.21 -6.97 4.09
CA THR A 64 5.13 -7.14 5.07
C THR A 64 4.14 -6.00 4.95
N ALA A 65 2.86 -6.29 5.11
CA ALA A 65 1.84 -5.27 5.02
C ALA A 65 0.84 -5.36 6.17
N ASP A 66 0.42 -4.20 6.66
CA ASP A 66 -0.66 -4.09 7.61
C ASP A 66 -2.02 -4.13 6.94
N ALA A 67 -3.04 -4.46 7.70
CA ALA A 67 -4.42 -4.25 7.32
C ALA A 67 -4.72 -2.76 7.09
N GLY A 68 -5.76 -2.48 6.34
CA GLY A 68 -6.13 -1.13 5.94
C GLY A 68 -5.73 -0.81 4.49
N THR A 69 -5.70 0.47 4.15
CA THR A 69 -5.41 0.91 2.77
C THR A 69 -4.04 0.48 2.27
N THR A 70 -3.07 0.31 3.16
CA THR A 70 -1.74 -0.22 2.81
C THR A 70 -1.79 -1.60 2.19
N ALA A 71 -2.67 -2.49 2.70
CA ALA A 71 -2.87 -3.82 2.11
C ALA A 71 -3.42 -3.73 0.68
N ASN A 72 -4.36 -2.79 0.44
CA ASN A 72 -4.94 -2.57 -0.88
C ASN A 72 -3.88 -2.10 -1.89
N TRP A 73 -3.09 -1.08 -1.53
CA TRP A 73 -2.04 -0.57 -2.40
C TRP A 73 -0.94 -1.60 -2.63
N TYR A 74 -0.50 -2.28 -1.56
CA TYR A 74 0.45 -3.39 -1.67
C TYR A 74 -0.05 -4.46 -2.65
N GLY A 75 -1.26 -4.97 -2.44
CA GLY A 75 -1.81 -6.06 -3.25
C GLY A 75 -2.08 -5.71 -4.71
N ARG A 76 -2.38 -4.44 -5.00
CA ARG A 76 -2.74 -3.98 -6.35
C ARG A 76 -1.56 -3.49 -7.18
N ILE A 77 -0.54 -2.88 -6.55
CA ILE A 77 0.47 -2.09 -7.26
C ILE A 77 1.84 -2.75 -7.24
N VAL A 78 2.16 -3.53 -6.20
CA VAL A 78 3.49 -4.11 -6.12
C VAL A 78 3.61 -5.37 -7.00
N LYS A 79 4.49 -5.29 -7.99
CA LYS A 79 4.82 -6.43 -8.86
C LYS A 79 5.77 -7.37 -8.14
N MET A 80 5.26 -8.51 -7.68
CA MET A 80 6.10 -9.54 -7.07
C MET A 80 7.05 -10.14 -8.09
N LYS A 81 8.33 -10.13 -7.79
CA LYS A 81 9.41 -10.70 -8.62
C LYS A 81 9.85 -12.05 -8.08
N PRO A 82 10.47 -12.92 -8.89
CA PRO A 82 11.12 -14.13 -8.38
C PRO A 82 12.10 -13.80 -7.25
N GLY A 83 12.06 -14.58 -6.17
CA GLY A 83 12.90 -14.35 -5.00
C GLY A 83 12.31 -13.45 -3.91
N VAL A 84 11.37 -12.56 -4.25
CA VAL A 84 10.66 -11.74 -3.27
C VAL A 84 9.71 -12.60 -2.45
N MET A 85 9.73 -12.40 -1.14
CA MET A 85 8.78 -13.02 -0.20
C MET A 85 7.78 -11.97 0.28
N GLY A 86 6.60 -12.40 0.71
CA GLY A 86 5.60 -11.48 1.24
C GLY A 86 4.69 -12.12 2.27
N SER A 87 4.25 -11.34 3.25
CA SER A 87 3.29 -11.73 4.28
C SER A 87 2.45 -10.55 4.73
N LEU A 88 1.20 -10.82 5.06
CA LEU A 88 0.29 -9.86 5.68
C LEU A 88 -0.71 -10.60 6.57
N SER A 89 -1.37 -9.89 7.47
CA SER A 89 -2.43 -10.46 8.29
C SER A 89 -3.72 -10.60 7.48
N GLY A 90 -3.81 -11.66 6.66
CA GLY A 90 -4.92 -11.86 5.72
C GLY A 90 -6.15 -12.56 6.29
N GLY A 91 -6.05 -13.18 7.47
CA GLY A 91 -7.17 -13.91 8.08
C GLY A 91 -8.14 -12.99 8.84
N LEU A 92 -7.63 -12.27 9.84
CA LEU A 92 -8.42 -11.40 10.70
C LEU A 92 -8.14 -9.90 10.47
N ALA A 93 -7.40 -9.55 9.43
CA ALA A 93 -7.06 -8.18 9.05
C ALA A 93 -6.52 -7.35 10.25
N THR A 94 -5.55 -7.91 10.98
CA THR A 94 -4.99 -7.30 12.19
C THR A 94 -4.14 -6.08 11.84
N MET A 95 -4.46 -4.94 12.41
CA MET A 95 -3.60 -3.75 12.38
C MET A 95 -2.43 -3.90 13.36
N GLY A 96 -1.25 -3.38 12.99
CA GLY A 96 -0.03 -3.44 13.80
C GLY A 96 0.79 -4.74 13.64
N ALA A 97 0.46 -5.61 12.68
CA ALA A 97 1.20 -6.84 12.42
C ALA A 97 2.45 -6.66 11.55
N ALA A 98 2.44 -5.67 10.64
CA ALA A 98 3.48 -5.54 9.61
C ALA A 98 4.87 -5.28 10.19
N VAL A 99 4.97 -4.41 11.21
CA VAL A 99 6.25 -4.05 11.85
C VAL A 99 6.87 -5.25 12.57
N PRO A 100 6.18 -5.97 13.47
CA PRO A 100 6.70 -7.21 14.06
C PRO A 100 7.06 -8.28 13.02
N TYR A 101 6.28 -8.43 11.95
CA TYR A 101 6.58 -9.38 10.89
C TYR A 101 7.88 -9.01 10.13
N ALA A 102 8.10 -7.73 9.85
CA ALA A 102 9.33 -7.26 9.23
C ALA A 102 10.56 -7.51 10.11
N ILE A 103 10.44 -7.28 11.41
CA ILE A 103 11.49 -7.57 12.40
C ILE A 103 11.76 -9.07 12.46
N ALA A 104 10.73 -9.90 12.57
CA ALA A 104 10.86 -11.36 12.55
C ALA A 104 11.54 -11.85 11.26
N ALA A 105 11.13 -11.31 10.11
CA ALA A 105 11.76 -11.61 8.82
C ALA A 105 13.23 -11.21 8.80
N LYS A 106 13.60 -10.09 9.44
CA LYS A 106 14.99 -9.64 9.54
C LYS A 106 15.85 -10.56 10.41
N PHE A 107 15.32 -11.03 11.52
CA PHE A 107 16.03 -12.00 12.35
C PHE A 107 16.18 -13.36 11.66
N ALA A 108 15.17 -13.82 10.94
CA ALA A 108 15.21 -15.08 10.19
C ALA A 108 16.11 -15.00 8.94
N HIS A 109 16.23 -13.83 8.33
CA HIS A 109 16.97 -13.60 7.08
C HIS A 109 17.81 -12.32 7.16
N PRO A 110 18.89 -12.30 7.96
CA PRO A 110 19.65 -11.08 8.29
C PRO A 110 20.34 -10.42 7.09
N SER A 111 20.52 -11.14 5.98
CA SER A 111 21.09 -10.62 4.73
C SER A 111 20.07 -10.08 3.73
N ARG A 112 18.75 -10.22 4.02
CA ARG A 112 17.70 -9.73 3.15
C ARG A 112 17.17 -8.37 3.61
N ILE A 113 16.40 -7.71 2.76
CA ILE A 113 15.83 -6.38 3.02
C ILE A 113 14.33 -6.51 3.29
N PRO A 114 13.88 -6.55 4.56
CA PRO A 114 12.47 -6.41 4.85
C PRO A 114 11.99 -4.99 4.54
N ILE A 115 10.83 -4.88 3.90
CA ILE A 115 10.13 -3.64 3.63
C ILE A 115 8.73 -3.79 4.22
N CYS A 116 8.49 -3.08 5.30
CA CYS A 116 7.21 -3.00 5.99
C CYS A 116 6.35 -1.92 5.36
N CYS A 117 5.12 -2.23 5.02
CA CYS A 117 4.11 -1.26 4.56
C CYS A 117 3.02 -1.14 5.63
N THR A 118 2.97 -0.02 6.32
CA THR A 118 2.03 0.23 7.42
C THR A 118 1.33 1.59 7.25
N GLY A 119 0.14 1.75 7.82
CA GLY A 119 -0.52 3.03 7.97
C GLY A 119 -0.15 3.68 9.30
N ASP A 120 -0.43 4.97 9.42
CA ASP A 120 -0.22 5.75 10.65
C ASP A 120 -0.98 5.18 11.86
N GLY A 121 -2.24 4.81 11.69
CA GLY A 121 -3.02 4.17 12.75
C GLY A 121 -2.40 2.85 13.23
N ALA A 122 -2.02 1.97 12.33
CA ALA A 122 -1.37 0.71 12.67
C ALA A 122 0.00 0.93 13.32
N MET A 123 0.76 1.92 12.84
CA MET A 123 2.05 2.29 13.41
C MET A 123 1.92 2.81 14.85
N GLN A 124 0.89 3.59 15.15
CA GLN A 124 0.61 4.05 16.52
C GLN A 124 0.08 2.94 17.43
N MET A 125 -0.62 1.96 16.90
CA MET A 125 -1.12 0.83 17.69
C MET A 125 0.00 -0.08 18.19
N ASN A 126 0.91 -0.51 17.31
CA ASN A 126 1.90 -1.53 17.64
C ASN A 126 3.22 -1.43 16.83
N GLY A 127 3.57 -0.27 16.33
CA GLY A 127 4.78 -0.10 15.51
C GLY A 127 5.86 0.72 16.17
N LEU A 128 5.49 1.82 16.84
CA LEU A 128 6.45 2.77 17.42
C LEU A 128 7.39 2.11 18.46
N ASN A 129 6.84 1.30 19.34
CA ASN A 129 7.61 0.60 20.36
C ASN A 129 8.60 -0.40 19.75
N GLU A 130 8.22 -1.03 18.63
CA GLU A 130 9.04 -2.02 17.95
C GLU A 130 10.25 -1.40 17.24
N LEU A 131 10.21 -0.11 16.91
CA LEU A 131 11.38 0.60 16.40
C LEU A 131 12.51 0.69 17.45
N ILE A 132 12.18 0.69 18.74
CA ILE A 132 13.17 0.63 19.84
C ILE A 132 13.89 -0.73 19.80
N THR A 133 13.17 -1.81 19.54
CA THR A 133 13.74 -3.14 19.33
C THR A 133 14.71 -3.13 18.13
N VAL A 134 14.32 -2.50 17.03
CA VAL A 134 15.18 -2.33 15.85
C VAL A 134 16.44 -1.54 16.20
N ALA A 135 16.31 -0.40 16.89
CA ALA A 135 17.42 0.44 17.30
C ALA A 135 18.44 -0.32 18.17
N LYS A 136 17.95 -1.26 19.00
CA LYS A 136 18.81 -2.12 19.85
C LYS A 136 19.61 -3.14 19.03
N TYR A 137 19.03 -3.74 17.99
CA TYR A 137 19.58 -4.94 17.38
C TYR A 137 20.19 -4.76 15.99
N TRP A 138 19.88 -3.69 15.24
CA TRP A 138 20.23 -3.57 13.82
C TRP A 138 21.72 -3.72 13.49
N LYS A 139 22.62 -3.31 14.39
CA LYS A 139 24.08 -3.43 14.21
C LYS A 139 24.59 -4.87 14.19
N ARG A 140 23.72 -5.84 14.53
CA ARG A 140 24.05 -7.28 14.53
C ARG A 140 23.70 -7.96 13.21
N TRP A 141 22.97 -7.30 12.33
CA TRP A 141 22.53 -7.87 11.05
C TRP A 141 23.62 -7.69 10.00
N SER A 142 23.83 -8.71 9.14
CA SER A 142 24.80 -8.66 8.05
C SER A 142 24.46 -7.60 6.98
N ASP A 143 23.18 -7.41 6.72
CA ASP A 143 22.64 -6.24 6.01
C ASP A 143 21.83 -5.42 7.02
N PRO A 144 22.20 -4.18 7.34
CA PRO A 144 21.50 -3.39 8.36
C PRO A 144 20.15 -2.84 7.89
N ARG A 145 19.81 -2.98 6.60
CA ARG A 145 18.62 -2.39 6.01
C ARG A 145 17.36 -3.14 6.42
N ILE A 146 16.43 -2.42 6.95
CA ILE A 146 15.02 -2.72 7.11
C ILE A 146 14.28 -1.41 6.91
N ILE A 147 13.24 -1.37 6.10
CA ILE A 147 12.54 -0.14 5.73
C ILE A 147 11.11 -0.22 6.24
N PHE A 148 10.68 0.79 6.98
CA PHE A 148 9.32 0.94 7.47
C PHE A 148 8.65 2.08 6.72
N LEU A 149 7.90 1.76 5.66
CA LEU A 149 7.02 2.71 4.99
C LEU A 149 5.81 2.96 5.88
N VAL A 150 5.61 4.20 6.28
CA VAL A 150 4.42 4.67 6.98
C VAL A 150 3.63 5.58 6.06
N LEU A 151 2.42 5.18 5.66
CA LEU A 151 1.47 6.07 5.01
C LEU A 151 0.80 6.94 6.08
N ASN A 152 1.20 8.20 6.15
CA ASN A 152 0.68 9.18 7.09
C ASN A 152 -0.41 10.01 6.41
N ASN A 153 -1.66 9.58 6.53
CA ASN A 153 -2.84 10.31 6.05
C ASN A 153 -3.73 10.83 7.18
N ARG A 154 -3.36 10.57 8.44
CA ARG A 154 -4.04 10.99 9.67
C ARG A 154 -5.47 10.49 9.78
N ASP A 155 -5.75 9.33 9.20
CA ASP A 155 -7.08 8.76 9.12
C ASP A 155 -7.07 7.23 9.21
N LEU A 156 -8.02 6.64 9.91
CA LEU A 156 -8.35 5.21 9.77
C LEU A 156 -9.01 4.97 8.39
N ASN A 157 -8.29 5.29 7.37
CA ASN A 157 -8.75 5.56 6.02
C ASN A 157 -9.53 4.41 5.38
N GLN A 158 -9.19 3.15 5.67
CA GLN A 158 -9.95 2.00 5.19
C GLN A 158 -11.37 2.01 5.79
N VAL A 159 -11.49 2.27 7.09
CA VAL A 159 -12.79 2.34 7.80
C VAL A 159 -13.60 3.52 7.27
N THR A 160 -12.96 4.67 7.05
CA THR A 160 -13.60 5.85 6.47
C THR A 160 -14.21 5.53 5.10
N TRP A 161 -13.46 4.86 4.22
CA TRP A 161 -13.97 4.49 2.91
C TRP A 161 -15.06 3.42 2.97
N GLU A 162 -14.96 2.42 3.85
CA GLU A 162 -16.01 1.41 4.07
C GLU A 162 -17.32 2.04 4.55
N MET A 163 -17.24 3.00 5.47
CA MET A 163 -18.44 3.73 5.91
C MET A 163 -19.11 4.48 4.77
N ARG A 164 -18.32 5.13 3.90
CA ARG A 164 -18.86 5.87 2.75
C ARG A 164 -19.54 4.98 1.72
N ILE A 165 -18.92 3.86 1.36
CA ILE A 165 -19.33 3.05 0.20
C ILE A 165 -20.21 1.86 0.53
N GLU A 166 -20.20 1.38 1.77
CA GLU A 166 -20.98 0.21 2.19
C GLU A 166 -22.17 0.58 3.10
N GLN A 167 -22.04 1.70 3.80
CA GLN A 167 -23.04 2.11 4.77
C GLN A 167 -23.71 3.45 4.42
N GLY A 168 -23.20 4.19 3.43
CA GLY A 168 -23.72 5.50 3.07
C GLY A 168 -23.63 6.54 4.19
N ASN A 169 -22.63 6.41 5.06
CA ASN A 169 -22.41 7.31 6.18
C ASN A 169 -21.15 8.16 5.97
N PRO A 170 -21.17 9.44 6.39
CA PRO A 170 -20.01 10.30 6.34
C PRO A 170 -18.94 9.84 7.32
N LYS A 171 -17.72 10.33 7.15
CA LYS A 171 -16.61 10.16 8.07
C LYS A 171 -17.00 10.66 9.47
N LEU A 172 -16.72 9.86 10.48
CA LEU A 172 -16.88 10.25 11.88
C LEU A 172 -15.50 10.63 12.47
N GLU A 173 -15.16 11.92 12.37
CA GLU A 173 -13.82 12.44 12.71
C GLU A 173 -13.36 12.02 14.10
N VAL A 174 -14.22 12.03 15.09
CA VAL A 174 -13.89 11.72 16.49
C VAL A 174 -13.34 10.29 16.67
N THR A 175 -13.67 9.38 15.76
CA THR A 175 -13.24 7.98 15.85
C THR A 175 -12.22 7.60 14.77
N GLN A 176 -12.14 8.35 13.67
CA GLN A 176 -11.33 7.98 12.51
C GLN A 176 -10.09 8.84 12.34
N ASN A 177 -10.08 10.09 12.86
CA ASN A 177 -8.90 10.93 12.80
C ASN A 177 -7.77 10.36 13.68
N ILE A 178 -6.60 10.23 13.08
CA ILE A 178 -5.36 9.82 13.77
C ILE A 178 -4.54 11.07 14.09
N PRO A 179 -4.04 11.21 15.33
CA PRO A 179 -3.13 12.30 15.68
C PRO A 179 -1.90 12.30 14.77
N ASP A 180 -1.52 13.48 14.29
CA ASP A 180 -0.27 13.62 13.53
C ASP A 180 0.93 13.30 14.42
N PHE A 181 1.84 12.49 13.90
CA PHE A 181 3.04 12.07 14.60
C PHE A 181 4.25 12.11 13.65
N PRO A 182 5.38 12.69 14.07
CA PRO A 182 6.55 12.85 13.20
C PRO A 182 7.40 11.57 13.15
N TYR A 183 6.96 10.57 12.40
CA TYR A 183 7.57 9.23 12.35
C TYR A 183 9.04 9.26 11.93
N ALA A 184 9.38 10.06 10.92
CA ALA A 184 10.76 10.21 10.45
C ALA A 184 11.65 10.83 11.54
N ARG A 185 11.19 11.88 12.19
CA ARG A 185 11.94 12.52 13.30
C ARG A 185 12.11 11.61 14.51
N TYR A 186 11.08 10.81 14.80
CA TYR A 186 11.18 9.80 15.86
C TYR A 186 12.27 8.78 15.54
N ALA A 187 12.35 8.30 14.32
CA ALA A 187 13.40 7.39 13.88
C ALA A 187 14.80 8.00 14.11
N ASP A 188 15.00 9.24 13.70
CA ASP A 188 16.26 9.96 13.90
C ASP A 188 16.63 10.06 15.39
N SER A 189 15.65 10.33 16.25
CA SER A 189 15.87 10.48 17.70
C SER A 189 16.36 9.20 18.39
N ILE A 190 16.08 8.03 17.80
CA ILE A 190 16.53 6.73 18.33
C ILE A 190 17.68 6.10 17.51
N GLY A 191 18.32 6.89 16.63
CA GLY A 191 19.51 6.49 15.88
C GLY A 191 19.26 5.65 14.62
N LEU A 192 18.01 5.61 14.15
CA LEU A 192 17.64 5.11 12.82
C LEU A 192 17.75 6.23 11.79
N MET A 193 17.27 6.03 10.57
CA MET A 193 17.22 7.05 9.54
C MET A 193 15.76 7.41 9.25
N GLY A 194 15.42 8.68 9.34
CA GLY A 194 14.12 9.21 8.96
C GLY A 194 14.15 9.82 7.57
N ILE A 195 13.21 9.45 6.72
CA ILE A 195 12.95 10.07 5.42
C ILE A 195 11.50 10.50 5.40
N ARG A 196 11.22 11.79 5.12
CA ARG A 196 9.85 12.29 4.95
C ARG A 196 9.63 12.78 3.52
N VAL A 197 8.50 12.40 2.95
CA VAL A 197 8.09 12.79 1.60
C VAL A 197 6.63 13.25 1.60
N ASP A 198 6.40 14.42 1.01
CA ASP A 198 5.09 15.03 0.83
C ASP A 198 4.86 15.57 -0.59
N ARG A 199 5.84 15.37 -1.51
CA ARG A 199 5.77 15.79 -2.91
C ARG A 199 5.98 14.62 -3.87
N PRO A 200 5.18 14.51 -4.94
CA PRO A 200 5.25 13.40 -5.88
C PRO A 200 6.60 13.21 -6.56
N GLU A 201 7.30 14.31 -6.86
CA GLU A 201 8.60 14.31 -7.55
C GLU A 201 9.73 13.74 -6.70
N ASP A 202 9.59 13.78 -5.37
CA ASP A 202 10.62 13.32 -4.44
C ASP A 202 10.52 11.82 -4.12
N VAL A 203 9.37 11.18 -4.39
CA VAL A 203 9.09 9.78 -3.98
C VAL A 203 10.13 8.80 -4.53
N GLY A 204 10.47 8.91 -5.82
CA GLY A 204 11.45 8.02 -6.44
C GLY A 204 12.82 8.13 -5.81
N ARG A 205 13.31 9.36 -5.62
CA ARG A 205 14.61 9.65 -4.98
C ARG A 205 14.63 9.15 -3.51
N ALA A 206 13.56 9.34 -2.78
CA ALA A 206 13.46 8.88 -1.40
C ALA A 206 13.51 7.34 -1.28
N TRP A 207 12.91 6.62 -2.22
CA TRP A 207 13.07 5.17 -2.30
C TRP A 207 14.50 4.75 -2.63
N ASP A 208 15.17 5.45 -3.58
CA ASP A 208 16.58 5.19 -3.91
C ASP A 208 17.47 5.40 -2.67
N GLU A 209 17.24 6.47 -1.91
CA GLU A 209 17.94 6.77 -0.66
C GLU A 209 17.68 5.71 0.41
N ALA A 210 16.43 5.30 0.63
CA ALA A 210 16.07 4.29 1.60
C ALA A 210 16.69 2.92 1.27
N LEU A 211 16.70 2.54 0.00
CA LEU A 211 17.30 1.27 -0.46
C LEU A 211 18.83 1.27 -0.43
N ALA A 212 19.47 2.44 -0.51
CA ALA A 212 20.91 2.61 -0.40
C ALA A 212 21.42 2.85 1.03
N ALA A 213 20.51 2.95 2.01
CA ALA A 213 20.86 3.26 3.38
C ALA A 213 21.79 2.21 4.03
N ASN A 214 22.59 2.64 4.99
CA ASN A 214 23.48 1.79 5.79
C ASN A 214 22.95 1.49 7.19
N ARG A 215 21.67 1.70 7.42
CA ARG A 215 20.94 1.51 8.69
C ARG A 215 19.44 1.33 8.43
N PRO A 216 18.64 0.96 9.44
CA PRO A 216 17.19 0.92 9.33
C PRO A 216 16.59 2.29 8.99
N VAL A 217 15.52 2.28 8.18
CA VAL A 217 14.87 3.49 7.68
C VAL A 217 13.40 3.50 8.07
N VAL A 218 12.91 4.65 8.54
CA VAL A 218 11.47 4.96 8.58
C VAL A 218 11.18 5.95 7.45
N PHE A 219 10.45 5.47 6.46
CA PHE A 219 10.01 6.25 5.30
C PHE A 219 8.59 6.75 5.56
N GLU A 220 8.45 7.98 6.00
CA GLU A 220 7.18 8.65 6.21
C GLU A 220 6.70 9.28 4.91
N ALA A 221 5.65 8.74 4.31
CA ALA A 221 4.97 9.31 3.16
C ALA A 221 3.69 10.02 3.63
N TYR A 222 3.65 11.34 3.50
CA TYR A 222 2.51 12.17 3.87
C TYR A 222 1.51 12.16 2.71
N THR A 223 0.41 11.41 2.85
CA THR A 223 -0.47 11.09 1.74
C THR A 223 -1.89 11.60 1.94
N SER A 224 -2.62 11.75 0.83
CA SER A 224 -4.03 12.11 0.85
C SER A 224 -4.90 10.93 1.29
N GLY A 225 -5.83 11.18 2.20
CA GLY A 225 -6.90 10.25 2.56
C GLY A 225 -8.07 10.23 1.57
N ASP A 226 -8.13 11.21 0.65
CA ASP A 226 -9.24 11.36 -0.30
C ASP A 226 -9.11 10.45 -1.52
N VAL A 227 -7.94 9.86 -1.75
CA VAL A 227 -7.74 8.93 -2.88
C VAL A 227 -8.51 7.64 -2.64
N PRO A 228 -9.47 7.29 -3.54
CA PRO A 228 -10.32 6.14 -3.33
C PRO A 228 -9.56 4.82 -3.28
N THR A 229 -9.80 4.04 -2.24
CA THR A 229 -9.25 2.68 -2.11
C THR A 229 -10.02 1.65 -2.93
N LEU A 230 -11.02 2.10 -3.68
CA LEU A 230 -11.94 1.27 -4.44
C LEU A 230 -11.29 0.59 -5.64
N PRO A 231 -11.76 -0.60 -6.01
CA PRO A 231 -11.44 -1.17 -7.31
C PRO A 231 -11.97 -0.28 -8.44
N PRO A 232 -11.48 -0.41 -9.68
CA PRO A 232 -11.92 0.38 -10.82
C PRO A 232 -13.42 0.30 -11.12
N HIS A 233 -14.03 -0.83 -10.76
CA HIS A 233 -15.45 -1.07 -10.96
C HIS A 233 -16.15 -1.13 -9.60
N ILE A 234 -17.00 -0.16 -9.35
CA ILE A 234 -17.88 -0.13 -8.18
C ILE A 234 -19.30 -0.55 -8.62
N SER A 235 -20.02 -1.23 -7.71
CA SER A 235 -21.40 -1.57 -7.95
C SER A 235 -22.30 -0.33 -7.91
N PHE A 236 -23.50 -0.42 -8.51
CA PHE A 236 -24.49 0.65 -8.44
C PHE A 236 -24.87 0.96 -6.97
N GLU A 237 -24.93 -0.06 -6.12
CA GLU A 237 -25.23 0.11 -4.70
C GLU A 237 -24.13 0.89 -3.99
N GLN A 238 -22.85 0.56 -4.22
CA GLN A 238 -21.73 1.32 -3.68
C GLN A 238 -21.72 2.78 -4.15
N ALA A 239 -22.07 3.05 -5.42
CA ALA A 239 -22.19 4.41 -5.92
C ALA A 239 -23.32 5.19 -5.24
N LYS A 240 -24.47 4.54 -4.99
CA LYS A 240 -25.61 5.08 -4.26
C LYS A 240 -25.23 5.41 -2.82
N GLU A 241 -24.63 4.47 -2.11
CA GLU A 241 -24.22 4.68 -0.71
C GLU A 241 -23.15 5.77 -0.61
N PHE A 242 -22.18 5.80 -1.49
CA PHE A 242 -21.21 6.89 -1.58
C PHE A 242 -21.89 8.26 -1.74
N SER A 243 -22.86 8.36 -2.65
CA SER A 243 -23.63 9.60 -2.84
C SER A 243 -24.42 9.98 -1.59
N SER A 244 -24.98 8.99 -0.88
CA SER A 244 -25.69 9.19 0.39
C SER A 244 -24.77 9.77 1.46
N ALA A 245 -23.54 9.26 1.60
CA ALA A 245 -22.55 9.78 2.55
C ALA A 245 -22.25 11.28 2.31
N LEU A 246 -22.05 11.64 1.03
CA LEU A 246 -21.80 13.04 0.65
C LEU A 246 -23.00 13.94 0.99
N LEU A 247 -24.22 13.52 0.64
CA LEU A 247 -25.43 14.28 0.94
C LEU A 247 -25.73 14.46 2.45
N LYS A 248 -25.20 13.58 3.27
CA LYS A 248 -25.28 13.66 4.74
C LYS A 248 -24.22 14.58 5.35
N GLY A 249 -23.35 15.22 4.54
CA GLY A 249 -22.35 16.19 4.98
C GLY A 249 -21.04 15.54 5.39
N ASP A 250 -20.43 14.77 4.51
CA ASP A 250 -19.08 14.23 4.74
C ASP A 250 -18.07 15.39 4.88
N PRO A 251 -17.23 15.43 5.90
CA PRO A 251 -16.30 16.56 6.13
C PRO A 251 -15.25 16.72 5.03
N ASP A 252 -14.93 15.64 4.30
CA ASP A 252 -13.94 15.65 3.23
C ASP A 252 -14.59 15.71 1.82
N GLU A 253 -15.90 16.01 1.70
CA GLU A 253 -16.71 15.88 0.48
C GLU A 253 -16.03 16.47 -0.77
N VAL A 254 -15.46 17.66 -0.68
CA VAL A 254 -14.85 18.36 -1.83
C VAL A 254 -13.62 17.60 -2.35
N GLY A 255 -12.74 17.17 -1.46
CA GLY A 255 -11.55 16.40 -1.79
C GLY A 255 -11.90 15.05 -2.37
N VAL A 256 -12.82 14.35 -1.72
CA VAL A 256 -13.30 13.02 -2.08
C VAL A 256 -13.99 13.01 -3.45
N ILE A 257 -14.89 13.98 -3.74
CA ILE A 257 -15.53 14.12 -5.05
C ILE A 257 -14.48 14.35 -6.13
N LYS A 258 -13.56 15.29 -5.90
CA LYS A 258 -12.49 15.61 -6.85
C LYS A 258 -11.64 14.37 -7.18
N GLN A 259 -11.24 13.58 -6.21
CA GLN A 259 -10.46 12.38 -6.44
C GLN A 259 -11.29 11.24 -7.06
N ALA A 260 -12.54 11.07 -6.65
CA ALA A 260 -13.45 10.09 -7.25
C ALA A 260 -13.67 10.36 -8.75
N VAL A 261 -13.90 11.62 -9.12
CA VAL A 261 -14.07 12.00 -10.54
C VAL A 261 -12.79 11.72 -11.34
N LYS A 262 -11.60 12.03 -10.81
CA LYS A 262 -10.33 11.71 -11.47
C LYS A 262 -10.15 10.20 -11.67
N SER A 263 -10.36 9.42 -10.61
CA SER A 263 -10.22 7.96 -10.65
C SER A 263 -11.24 7.31 -11.61
N MET A 264 -12.45 7.86 -11.71
CA MET A 264 -13.45 7.42 -12.69
C MET A 264 -13.03 7.79 -14.11
N ALA A 265 -12.52 9.00 -14.35
CA ALA A 265 -12.07 9.42 -15.66
C ALA A 265 -10.91 8.55 -16.18
N ALA A 266 -9.97 8.18 -15.34
CA ALA A 266 -8.91 7.23 -15.69
C ALA A 266 -9.43 5.81 -15.95
N GLY A 267 -10.52 5.41 -15.28
CA GLY A 267 -11.17 4.10 -15.48
C GLY A 267 -12.12 4.02 -16.68
N ILE A 268 -12.54 5.17 -17.24
CA ILE A 268 -13.39 5.26 -18.46
C ILE A 268 -12.49 5.26 -19.72
N LEU A 269 -11.55 4.32 -19.81
CA LEU A 269 -11.12 3.92 -21.15
C LEU A 269 -12.20 2.98 -21.68
N PRO A 270 -12.75 3.25 -22.88
CA PRO A 270 -13.76 2.38 -23.44
C PRO A 270 -13.17 0.97 -23.56
N HIS A 271 -13.68 0.04 -22.75
CA HIS A 271 -13.58 -1.35 -23.15
C HIS A 271 -14.28 -1.42 -24.50
N LYS A 272 -13.52 -1.54 -25.56
CA LYS A 272 -14.07 -2.06 -26.80
C LYS A 272 -14.43 -3.50 -26.49
N ASP A 273 -15.67 -3.68 -26.05
CA ASP A 273 -16.31 -4.98 -26.04
C ASP A 273 -16.39 -5.42 -27.50
N GLU A 274 -15.64 -6.45 -27.82
CA GLU A 274 -15.90 -7.40 -28.85
C GLU A 274 -15.76 -8.81 -28.33
#